data_5d6efe1ae2c014545c3df8d28987de82
#
_entry.id   5d6efe1ae2c014545c3df8d28987de82
#
_cell.length_a   1.000
_cell.length_b   1.000
_cell.length_c   1.000
_cell.angle_alpha   90.00
_cell.angle_beta   90.00
_cell.angle_gamma   90.00
#
_symmetry.space_group_name_H-M   'P 1'
#
loop_
_entity.id
_entity.type
_entity.pdbx_description
1 polymer ?
#
loop_
_entity_poly.entity_id
_entity_poly.type
_entity_poly.pdbx_seq_one_letter_code
_entity_poly.pdbx_strand_id
1 'polypeptide(L)'
;MNRIKIIFLFIFCMAFSNGLGAQQGSSKLAVAKSNLWLTYSGVKGPGEGRHVVLIAADQEYRSEQSIPMLAKVLSRHHGFDCTVLFSVNEKGEVDPTMPAPFKDKTKRHNIPGLKHLAKADCVIWLSRFMHLPEEQMQHFYDYFDSGKPLIALRTANHGFWGGLQYKKGGKNISLREMLGGTFMGHHGGWHREATRGVVVSDNKKHPILIGVEDIWGTSDVYRCHNDKNPFPKDCMSLILGQPLINLEKDAPPNTEKEPLPVAWTKKWTGNKGLESKVFHFTMGSAVDFENEGVRRMTVNAVYWGLGMEKEIKPDSSVAIIGDYKPLKAGFNYEKLGVKPRKVDYYK
;
A
#
# COMPACT_ATOMS: atom_id res chain seq x y z
N MET A 1 60.05 -66.48 34.14
CA MET A 1 60.55 -65.15 34.64
C MET A 1 60.02 -64.06 33.72
N ASN A 2 58.81 -63.57 33.95
CA ASN A 2 58.18 -62.54 33.10
C ASN A 2 57.97 -61.31 33.98
N ARG A 3 58.60 -60.23 33.62
CA ARG A 3 58.43 -58.92 34.23
C ARG A 3 57.25 -58.23 33.63
N ILE A 4 56.22 -57.87 34.44
CA ILE A 4 55.07 -57.06 34.08
C ILE A 4 55.50 -55.59 34.14
N LYS A 5 55.37 -54.88 33.01
CA LYS A 5 55.51 -53.42 32.94
C LYS A 5 54.14 -52.80 33.09
N ILE A 6 53.95 -52.01 34.15
CA ILE A 6 52.79 -51.19 34.36
C ILE A 6 53.00 -49.86 33.62
N ILE A 7 52.09 -49.56 32.68
CA ILE A 7 52.08 -48.27 31.95
C ILE A 7 51.04 -47.39 32.67
N PHE A 8 51.48 -46.29 33.25
CA PHE A 8 50.59 -45.21 33.72
C PHE A 8 50.11 -44.39 32.52
N LEU A 9 48.78 -44.35 32.33
CA LEU A 9 48.13 -43.53 31.35
C LEU A 9 47.78 -42.17 32.00
N PHE A 10 48.50 -41.14 31.63
CA PHE A 10 48.11 -39.73 31.99
C PHE A 10 46.98 -39.31 31.09
N ILE A 11 45.78 -39.11 31.66
CA ILE A 11 44.66 -38.47 30.98
C ILE A 11 44.85 -36.96 31.09
N PHE A 12 45.17 -36.32 30.00
CA PHE A 12 45.23 -34.87 29.83
C PHE A 12 43.83 -34.37 29.57
N CYS A 13 43.15 -33.78 30.57
CA CYS A 13 41.89 -33.06 30.41
C CYS A 13 42.19 -31.73 29.71
N MET A 14 41.97 -31.67 28.40
CA MET A 14 41.84 -30.37 27.70
C MET A 14 40.46 -29.79 27.97
N ALA A 15 40.41 -28.72 28.78
CA ALA A 15 39.24 -27.88 28.91
C ALA A 15 39.04 -27.10 27.59
N PHE A 16 38.03 -27.47 26.83
CA PHE A 16 37.54 -26.65 25.74
C PHE A 16 36.75 -25.46 26.32
N SER A 17 37.38 -24.31 26.36
CA SER A 17 36.68 -23.04 26.56
C SER A 17 35.88 -22.72 25.28
N ASN A 18 34.62 -23.10 25.27
CA ASN A 18 33.71 -22.68 24.20
C ASN A 18 33.50 -21.16 24.25
N GLY A 19 34.02 -20.48 23.27
CA GLY A 19 33.78 -19.04 23.03
C GLY A 19 32.31 -18.75 22.75
N LEU A 20 31.60 -18.30 23.78
CA LEU A 20 30.23 -17.79 23.73
C LEU A 20 30.17 -16.34 23.19
N GLY A 21 31.03 -15.99 22.22
CA GLY A 21 31.11 -14.61 21.66
C GLY A 21 30.45 -14.39 20.29
N ALA A 22 30.25 -15.44 19.50
CA ALA A 22 29.87 -15.27 18.08
C ALA A 22 28.37 -15.38 17.78
N GLN A 23 27.55 -15.91 18.71
CA GLN A 23 26.11 -16.08 18.46
C GLN A 23 25.23 -14.90 18.87
N GLN A 24 25.69 -14.02 19.78
CA GLN A 24 24.90 -12.84 20.19
C GLN A 24 24.86 -11.72 19.15
N GLY A 25 25.86 -11.61 18.28
CA GLY A 25 25.88 -10.58 17.22
C GLY A 25 24.94 -10.90 16.06
N SER A 26 24.80 -12.17 15.69
CA SER A 26 23.95 -12.63 14.57
C SER A 26 22.46 -12.58 14.93
N SER A 27 22.09 -12.91 16.17
CA SER A 27 20.68 -12.84 16.59
C SER A 27 20.17 -11.39 16.75
N LYS A 28 21.01 -10.46 17.22
CA LYS A 28 20.67 -9.03 17.31
C LYS A 28 20.48 -8.38 15.93
N LEU A 29 21.30 -8.74 14.95
CA LEU A 29 21.17 -8.25 13.57
C LEU A 29 19.94 -8.83 12.85
N ALA A 30 19.61 -10.09 13.07
CA ALA A 30 18.41 -10.71 12.51
C ALA A 30 17.12 -10.12 13.11
N VAL A 31 17.06 -9.88 14.42
CA VAL A 31 15.93 -9.23 15.10
C VAL A 31 15.77 -7.78 14.64
N ALA A 32 16.86 -7.02 14.49
CA ALA A 32 16.81 -5.63 13.97
C ALA A 32 16.30 -5.56 12.52
N LYS A 33 16.64 -6.52 11.66
CA LYS A 33 16.15 -6.57 10.27
C LYS A 33 14.68 -6.99 10.14
N SER A 34 14.11 -7.70 11.10
CA SER A 34 12.70 -8.11 11.08
C SER A 34 11.71 -7.02 11.51
N ASN A 35 12.20 -5.90 12.07
CA ASN A 35 11.37 -4.82 12.63
C ASN A 35 11.20 -3.61 11.69
N LEU A 36 11.50 -3.74 10.40
CA LEU A 36 11.37 -2.66 9.39
C LEU A 36 10.08 -2.75 8.56
N TRP A 37 9.26 -3.76 8.80
CA TRP A 37 7.93 -3.96 8.22
C TRP A 37 7.05 -4.76 9.18
N LEU A 38 5.73 -4.73 8.97
CA LEU A 38 4.79 -5.55 9.72
C LEU A 38 4.35 -6.76 8.90
N THR A 39 4.10 -7.86 9.60
CA THR A 39 3.47 -9.06 9.02
C THR A 39 2.26 -9.46 9.85
N TYR A 40 1.19 -9.84 9.15
CA TYR A 40 -0.03 -10.35 9.74
C TYR A 40 -0.33 -11.69 9.06
N SER A 41 -0.34 -12.76 9.84
CA SER A 41 -0.78 -14.06 9.35
C SER A 41 -2.29 -14.07 9.19
N GLY A 42 -2.76 -14.58 8.06
CA GLY A 42 -4.17 -14.80 7.82
C GLY A 42 -4.75 -15.79 8.82
N VAL A 43 -5.99 -15.54 9.25
CA VAL A 43 -6.81 -16.56 9.90
C VAL A 43 -7.56 -17.35 8.83
N LYS A 44 -8.32 -18.38 9.23
CA LYS A 44 -9.16 -19.14 8.28
C LYS A 44 -10.11 -18.21 7.51
N GLY A 45 -10.08 -18.29 6.19
CA GLY A 45 -10.92 -17.47 5.31
C GLY A 45 -10.64 -17.71 3.84
N PRO A 46 -11.39 -17.06 2.92
CA PRO A 46 -11.22 -17.25 1.48
C PRO A 46 -9.83 -16.89 0.95
N GLY A 47 -9.11 -16.00 1.63
CA GLY A 47 -7.75 -15.56 1.27
C GLY A 47 -6.64 -16.48 1.75
N GLU A 48 -6.95 -17.63 2.39
CA GLU A 48 -5.94 -18.55 2.92
C GLU A 48 -4.94 -18.98 1.83
N GLY A 49 -3.65 -18.93 2.15
CA GLY A 49 -2.56 -19.24 1.23
C GLY A 49 -2.26 -18.14 0.20
N ARG A 50 -2.93 -16.98 0.26
CA ARG A 50 -2.65 -15.81 -0.59
C ARG A 50 -1.95 -14.72 0.21
N HIS A 51 -0.97 -14.09 -0.42
CA HIS A 51 -0.15 -13.06 0.20
C HIS A 51 -0.39 -11.69 -0.44
N VAL A 52 -0.82 -10.72 0.37
CA VAL A 52 -0.99 -9.32 -0.03
C VAL A 52 0.16 -8.49 0.55
N VAL A 53 0.89 -7.77 -0.29
CA VAL A 53 1.87 -6.79 0.15
C VAL A 53 1.24 -5.40 0.06
N LEU A 54 1.34 -4.65 1.17
CA LEU A 54 0.76 -3.32 1.27
C LEU A 54 1.88 -2.29 1.48
N ILE A 55 1.87 -1.19 0.72
CA ILE A 55 2.92 -0.17 0.76
C ILE A 55 2.34 1.13 1.31
N ALA A 56 2.88 1.59 2.44
CA ALA A 56 2.55 2.81 3.15
C ALA A 56 3.69 3.83 3.03
N ALA A 57 3.62 4.69 2.02
CA ALA A 57 4.68 5.65 1.72
C ALA A 57 4.12 7.01 1.26
N ASP A 58 3.02 7.45 1.85
CA ASP A 58 2.42 8.77 1.67
C ASP A 58 2.46 9.54 2.99
N GLN A 59 3.02 10.75 2.97
CA GLN A 59 3.21 11.57 4.16
C GLN A 59 2.02 12.49 4.45
N GLU A 60 1.21 12.77 3.43
CA GLU A 60 0.11 13.73 3.51
C GLU A 60 -1.17 13.09 4.04
N TYR A 61 -1.49 11.89 3.52
CA TYR A 61 -2.78 11.22 3.73
C TYR A 61 -2.73 10.12 4.80
N ARG A 62 -1.67 10.09 5.62
CA ARG A 62 -1.54 9.17 6.78
C ARG A 62 -1.60 7.70 6.37
N SER A 63 -0.90 7.32 5.29
CA SER A 63 -0.81 5.93 4.85
C SER A 63 -0.28 5.00 5.94
N GLU A 64 0.58 5.51 6.83
CA GLU A 64 1.12 4.79 7.98
C GLU A 64 0.04 4.34 8.98
N GLN A 65 -1.14 4.94 8.93
CA GLN A 65 -2.29 4.54 9.76
C GLN A 65 -3.26 3.63 8.99
N SER A 66 -3.64 4.03 7.77
CA SER A 66 -4.66 3.31 7.00
C SER A 66 -4.20 1.96 6.48
N ILE A 67 -2.96 1.85 6.02
CA ILE A 67 -2.47 0.62 5.39
C ILE A 67 -2.30 -0.54 6.39
N PRO A 68 -1.75 -0.35 7.62
CA PRO A 68 -1.77 -1.41 8.63
C PRO A 68 -3.18 -1.81 9.06
N MET A 69 -4.11 -0.86 9.15
CA MET A 69 -5.52 -1.15 9.45
C MET A 69 -6.13 -2.04 8.38
N LEU A 70 -5.94 -1.74 7.08
CA LEU A 70 -6.40 -2.59 5.99
C LEU A 70 -5.77 -3.99 6.02
N ALA A 71 -4.47 -4.10 6.37
CA ALA A 71 -3.80 -5.39 6.52
C ALA A 71 -4.45 -6.24 7.62
N LYS A 72 -4.84 -5.62 8.74
CA LYS A 72 -5.59 -6.31 9.80
C LYS A 72 -6.95 -6.80 9.30
N VAL A 73 -7.71 -5.96 8.59
CA VAL A 73 -9.00 -6.34 8.00
C VAL A 73 -8.82 -7.54 7.07
N LEU A 74 -7.88 -7.47 6.13
CA LEU A 74 -7.61 -8.55 5.17
C LEU A 74 -7.18 -9.84 5.87
N SER A 75 -6.31 -9.75 6.88
CA SER A 75 -5.82 -10.95 7.55
C SER A 75 -6.84 -11.57 8.50
N ARG A 76 -7.58 -10.76 9.24
CA ARG A 76 -8.48 -11.26 10.30
C ARG A 76 -9.86 -11.65 9.80
N HIS A 77 -10.42 -10.90 8.85
CA HIS A 77 -11.76 -11.19 8.32
C HIS A 77 -11.73 -12.02 7.05
N HIS A 78 -10.62 -11.97 6.29
CA HIS A 78 -10.57 -12.57 4.96
C HIS A 78 -9.49 -13.65 4.80
N GLY A 79 -8.59 -13.84 5.78
CA GLY A 79 -7.61 -14.92 5.78
C GLY A 79 -6.37 -14.71 4.93
N PHE A 80 -6.13 -13.51 4.42
CA PHE A 80 -4.91 -13.20 3.67
C PHE A 80 -3.69 -13.07 4.58
N ASP A 81 -2.55 -13.64 4.19
CA ASP A 81 -1.27 -13.22 4.74
C ASP A 81 -0.94 -11.82 4.24
N CYS A 82 -0.54 -10.91 5.14
CA CYS A 82 -0.26 -9.52 4.79
C CYS A 82 1.12 -9.09 5.24
N THR A 83 1.85 -8.37 4.36
CA THR A 83 3.10 -7.67 4.71
C THR A 83 2.93 -6.19 4.44
N VAL A 84 3.14 -5.35 5.45
CA VAL A 84 3.07 -3.89 5.34
C VAL A 84 4.47 -3.31 5.30
N LEU A 85 4.80 -2.63 4.21
CA LEU A 85 6.07 -1.95 3.99
C LEU A 85 5.89 -0.44 4.17
N PHE A 86 6.85 0.20 4.84
CA PHE A 86 6.82 1.63 5.12
C PHE A 86 8.00 2.36 4.51
N SER A 87 7.81 3.64 4.18
CA SER A 87 8.94 4.55 4.01
C SER A 87 9.51 4.90 5.38
N VAL A 88 10.83 4.65 5.55
CA VAL A 88 11.51 4.87 6.83
C VAL A 88 12.68 5.85 6.70
N ASN A 89 12.99 6.56 7.79
CA ASN A 89 14.16 7.42 7.90
C ASN A 89 15.44 6.60 8.17
N GLU A 90 16.58 7.29 8.28
CA GLU A 90 17.88 6.66 8.52
C GLU A 90 17.97 5.87 9.84
N LYS A 91 17.08 6.18 10.80
CA LYS A 91 16.97 5.43 12.07
C LYS A 91 16.08 4.20 11.97
N GLY A 92 15.50 3.93 10.80
CA GLY A 92 14.53 2.85 10.59
C GLY A 92 13.16 3.13 11.19
N GLU A 93 12.82 4.39 11.43
CA GLU A 93 11.51 4.81 11.91
C GLU A 93 10.61 5.19 10.74
N VAL A 94 9.34 4.84 10.80
CA VAL A 94 8.30 5.38 9.91
C VAL A 94 8.20 6.88 10.19
N ASP A 95 8.55 7.68 9.21
CA ASP A 95 8.65 9.11 9.36
C ASP A 95 7.80 9.86 8.32
N PRO A 96 6.54 10.15 8.66
CA PRO A 96 5.65 10.91 7.78
C PRO A 96 6.05 12.38 7.64
N THR A 97 7.05 12.85 8.38
CA THR A 97 7.52 14.24 8.27
C THR A 97 8.64 14.42 7.25
N MET A 98 9.15 13.33 6.68
CA MET A 98 10.15 13.40 5.61
C MET A 98 9.59 14.12 4.39
N PRO A 99 10.32 15.10 3.83
CA PRO A 99 9.89 15.75 2.60
C PRO A 99 9.77 14.76 1.44
N ALA A 100 8.67 14.82 0.70
CA ALA A 100 8.50 14.11 -0.55
C ALA A 100 7.92 15.04 -1.64
N PRO A 101 8.72 15.40 -2.64
CA PRO A 101 10.13 15.00 -2.83
C PRO A 101 11.10 15.76 -1.91
N PHE A 102 12.29 15.21 -1.72
CA PHE A 102 13.38 15.97 -1.11
C PHE A 102 13.79 17.17 -1.98
N LYS A 103 14.11 18.30 -1.35
CA LYS A 103 14.73 19.44 -2.06
C LYS A 103 16.09 19.07 -2.63
N ASP A 104 16.90 18.35 -1.83
CA ASP A 104 18.16 17.77 -2.24
C ASP A 104 17.92 16.54 -3.13
N LYS A 105 18.27 16.66 -4.40
CA LYS A 105 18.07 15.63 -5.43
C LYS A 105 18.96 14.39 -5.26
N THR A 106 19.99 14.47 -4.40
CA THR A 106 20.86 13.32 -4.10
C THR A 106 20.25 12.40 -3.04
N LYS A 107 19.35 12.92 -2.20
CA LYS A 107 18.66 12.13 -1.17
C LYS A 107 17.66 11.15 -1.78
N ARG A 108 17.57 10.00 -1.14
CA ARG A 108 16.63 8.92 -1.51
C ARG A 108 15.76 8.57 -0.32
N HIS A 109 14.51 8.23 -0.64
CA HIS A 109 13.63 7.55 0.30
C HIS A 109 14.05 6.08 0.40
N ASN A 110 13.60 5.42 1.45
CA ASN A 110 13.90 4.01 1.69
C ASN A 110 12.62 3.27 2.11
N ILE A 111 12.28 2.21 1.37
CA ILE A 111 11.18 1.29 1.71
C ILE A 111 11.79 -0.10 1.91
N PRO A 112 12.21 -0.46 3.14
CA PRO A 112 12.75 -1.78 3.40
C PRO A 112 11.73 -2.87 3.09
N GLY A 113 12.22 -4.02 2.62
CA GLY A 113 11.38 -5.19 2.38
C GLY A 113 10.71 -5.24 1.02
N LEU A 114 10.96 -4.33 0.06
CA LEU A 114 10.39 -4.38 -1.29
C LEU A 114 10.63 -5.70 -2.02
N LYS A 115 11.62 -6.51 -1.63
CA LYS A 115 11.80 -7.88 -2.10
C LYS A 115 10.55 -8.78 -1.88
N HIS A 116 9.68 -8.46 -0.94
CA HIS A 116 8.42 -9.20 -0.72
C HIS A 116 7.47 -9.09 -1.91
N LEU A 117 7.62 -8.07 -2.78
CA LEU A 117 6.83 -7.94 -4.01
C LEU A 117 6.97 -9.16 -4.93
N ALA A 118 8.13 -9.80 -4.96
CA ALA A 118 8.35 -11.01 -5.78
C ALA A 118 7.42 -12.18 -5.39
N LYS A 119 7.03 -12.26 -4.11
CA LYS A 119 6.17 -13.32 -3.57
C LYS A 119 4.73 -12.86 -3.36
N ALA A 120 4.41 -11.59 -3.56
CA ALA A 120 3.05 -11.08 -3.42
C ALA A 120 2.13 -11.69 -4.48
N ASP A 121 0.92 -12.07 -4.10
CA ASP A 121 -0.17 -12.39 -5.04
C ASP A 121 -0.90 -11.13 -5.47
N CYS A 122 -0.98 -10.11 -4.60
CA CYS A 122 -1.59 -8.81 -4.85
C CYS A 122 -0.81 -7.71 -4.12
N VAL A 123 -0.78 -6.50 -4.70
CA VAL A 123 -0.21 -5.32 -4.06
C VAL A 123 -1.26 -4.23 -3.88
N ILE A 124 -1.33 -3.68 -2.66
CA ILE A 124 -2.01 -2.41 -2.37
C ILE A 124 -0.94 -1.34 -2.23
N TRP A 125 -1.04 -0.29 -3.03
CA TRP A 125 0.01 0.72 -3.13
C TRP A 125 -0.53 2.12 -2.86
N LEU A 126 0.04 2.79 -1.85
CA LEU A 126 -0.20 4.18 -1.51
C LEU A 126 1.14 4.85 -1.21
N SER A 127 1.65 5.62 -2.17
CA SER A 127 2.88 6.41 -2.02
C SER A 127 2.74 7.77 -2.68
N ARG A 128 3.63 8.71 -2.31
CA ARG A 128 3.60 10.07 -2.82
C ARG A 128 5.01 10.59 -3.07
N PHE A 129 5.33 10.90 -4.33
CA PHE A 129 6.60 11.49 -4.77
C PHE A 129 7.85 10.82 -4.20
N MET A 130 7.83 9.49 -4.07
CA MET A 130 9.00 8.74 -3.61
C MET A 130 10.14 8.83 -4.61
N HIS A 131 11.34 9.09 -4.10
CA HIS A 131 12.58 9.04 -4.85
C HIS A 131 13.40 7.89 -4.28
N LEU A 132 13.21 6.70 -4.83
CA LEU A 132 13.83 5.46 -4.37
C LEU A 132 15.15 5.20 -5.11
N PRO A 133 16.09 4.46 -4.49
CA PRO A 133 17.24 3.91 -5.19
C PRO A 133 16.80 2.97 -6.32
N GLU A 134 17.67 2.79 -7.34
CA GLU A 134 17.35 1.96 -8.51
C GLU A 134 17.06 0.51 -8.15
N GLU A 135 17.82 -0.07 -7.23
CA GLU A 135 17.59 -1.44 -6.75
C GLU A 135 16.21 -1.62 -6.09
N GLN A 136 15.68 -0.59 -5.46
CA GLN A 136 14.33 -0.61 -4.90
C GLN A 136 13.26 -0.42 -5.98
N MET A 137 13.52 0.44 -6.97
CA MET A 137 12.63 0.62 -8.12
C MET A 137 12.53 -0.65 -8.95
N GLN A 138 13.61 -1.44 -9.06
CA GLN A 138 13.60 -2.71 -9.80
C GLN A 138 12.53 -3.69 -9.27
N HIS A 139 12.30 -3.74 -7.95
CA HIS A 139 11.23 -4.57 -7.38
C HIS A 139 9.83 -4.16 -7.87
N PHE A 140 9.59 -2.85 -8.05
CA PHE A 140 8.35 -2.38 -8.65
C PHE A 140 8.26 -2.78 -10.13
N TYR A 141 9.33 -2.62 -10.90
CA TYR A 141 9.36 -2.98 -12.32
C TYR A 141 9.11 -4.47 -12.54
N ASP A 142 9.75 -5.32 -11.75
CA ASP A 142 9.52 -6.76 -11.78
C ASP A 142 8.07 -7.13 -11.44
N TYR A 143 7.47 -6.41 -10.48
CA TYR A 143 6.07 -6.60 -10.13
C TYR A 143 5.14 -6.15 -11.26
N PHE A 144 5.38 -5.01 -11.89
CA PHE A 144 4.60 -4.51 -13.02
C PHE A 144 4.65 -5.42 -14.25
N ASP A 145 5.70 -6.24 -14.35
CA ASP A 145 5.86 -7.25 -15.40
C ASP A 145 5.26 -8.62 -15.02
N SER A 146 4.81 -8.81 -13.77
CA SER A 146 4.44 -10.12 -13.25
C SER A 146 3.05 -10.62 -13.65
N GLY A 147 2.18 -9.76 -14.19
CA GLY A 147 0.77 -10.06 -14.44
C GLY A 147 -0.11 -10.10 -13.19
N LYS A 148 0.44 -9.78 -12.02
CA LYS A 148 -0.27 -9.80 -10.74
C LYS A 148 -1.06 -8.51 -10.52
N PRO A 149 -2.19 -8.55 -9.77
CA PRO A 149 -3.07 -7.41 -9.60
C PRO A 149 -2.47 -6.28 -8.77
N LEU A 150 -2.79 -5.05 -9.15
CA LEU A 150 -2.36 -3.82 -8.49
C LEU A 150 -3.58 -2.99 -8.04
N ILE A 151 -3.63 -2.70 -6.75
CA ILE A 151 -4.63 -1.81 -6.15
C ILE A 151 -3.91 -0.50 -5.80
N ALA A 152 -4.11 0.53 -6.59
CA ALA A 152 -3.45 1.82 -6.44
C ALA A 152 -4.38 2.82 -5.74
N LEU A 153 -3.96 3.36 -4.62
CA LEU A 153 -4.77 4.25 -3.79
C LEU A 153 -4.23 5.69 -3.84
N ARG A 154 -5.12 6.65 -3.83
CA ARG A 154 -4.91 8.10 -3.70
C ARG A 154 -3.74 8.59 -4.55
N THR A 155 -2.62 8.90 -3.93
CA THR A 155 -1.42 9.50 -4.49
C THR A 155 -0.53 8.55 -5.29
N ALA A 156 -0.88 7.26 -5.38
CA ALA A 156 -0.13 6.30 -6.19
C ALA A 156 0.02 6.75 -7.65
N ASN A 157 -0.93 7.53 -8.18
CA ASN A 157 -0.88 8.07 -9.54
C ASN A 157 0.16 9.19 -9.76
N HIS A 158 0.82 9.64 -8.69
CA HIS A 158 2.04 10.44 -8.67
C HIS A 158 3.01 9.94 -7.58
N GLY A 159 3.03 8.62 -7.40
CA GLY A 159 3.75 7.94 -6.34
C GLY A 159 5.27 8.08 -6.40
N PHE A 160 5.83 8.36 -7.58
CA PHE A 160 7.27 8.50 -7.78
C PHE A 160 7.65 9.91 -8.23
N TRP A 161 8.73 10.45 -7.64
CA TRP A 161 9.31 11.72 -8.07
C TRP A 161 10.05 11.55 -9.40
N GLY A 162 9.84 12.50 -10.33
CA GLY A 162 10.41 12.41 -11.68
C GLY A 162 9.68 11.41 -12.58
N GLY A 163 8.55 10.87 -12.13
CA GLY A 163 7.75 9.91 -12.86
C GLY A 163 8.27 8.48 -12.76
N LEU A 164 7.61 7.59 -13.46
CA LEU A 164 7.97 6.18 -13.54
C LEU A 164 9.11 6.00 -14.55
N GLN A 165 10.30 5.58 -14.09
CA GLN A 165 11.45 5.31 -14.96
C GLN A 165 11.41 3.89 -15.56
N TYR A 166 10.21 3.42 -15.91
CA TYR A 166 9.96 2.10 -16.47
C TYR A 166 9.84 2.19 -18.00
N LYS A 167 10.49 1.27 -18.70
CA LYS A 167 10.42 1.17 -20.16
C LYS A 167 9.67 -0.10 -20.58
N LYS A 168 8.79 0.03 -21.56
CA LYS A 168 8.14 -1.09 -22.22
C LYS A 168 8.44 -1.02 -23.73
N GLY A 169 9.05 -2.07 -24.28
CA GLY A 169 9.46 -2.07 -25.67
C GLY A 169 10.37 -0.90 -26.04
N GLY A 170 11.24 -0.45 -25.11
CA GLY A 170 12.15 0.68 -25.28
C GLY A 170 11.53 2.07 -25.08
N LYS A 171 10.20 2.19 -24.92
CA LYS A 171 9.50 3.46 -24.69
C LYS A 171 9.28 3.69 -23.20
N ASN A 172 9.50 4.92 -22.71
CA ASN A 172 9.17 5.31 -21.36
C ASN A 172 7.65 5.24 -21.16
N ILE A 173 7.23 4.61 -20.08
CA ILE A 173 5.84 4.47 -19.68
C ILE A 173 5.55 5.40 -18.50
N SER A 174 4.46 6.13 -18.58
CA SER A 174 3.96 6.98 -17.50
C SER A 174 3.05 6.19 -16.54
N LEU A 175 2.89 6.68 -15.31
CA LEU A 175 1.87 6.15 -14.38
C LEU A 175 0.46 6.27 -14.96
N ARG A 176 0.20 7.27 -15.82
CA ARG A 176 -1.07 7.41 -16.51
C ARG A 176 -1.38 6.19 -17.40
N GLU A 177 -0.39 5.73 -18.17
CA GLU A 177 -0.58 4.58 -19.07
C GLU A 177 -0.81 3.29 -18.27
N MET A 178 -0.16 3.14 -17.13
CA MET A 178 -0.30 1.97 -16.27
C MET A 178 -1.60 2.00 -15.45
N LEU A 179 -1.91 3.13 -14.79
CA LEU A 179 -3.02 3.25 -13.85
C LEU A 179 -4.31 3.80 -14.47
N GLY A 180 -4.25 4.29 -15.71
CA GLY A 180 -5.40 4.90 -16.38
C GLY A 180 -5.61 6.38 -16.07
N GLY A 181 -4.83 6.97 -15.16
CA GLY A 181 -4.92 8.38 -14.78
C GLY A 181 -3.70 8.81 -13.98
N THR A 182 -3.44 10.12 -13.96
CA THR A 182 -2.39 10.73 -13.13
C THR A 182 -2.91 12.02 -12.52
N PHE A 183 -2.36 12.42 -11.38
CA PHE A 183 -2.73 13.68 -10.75
C PHE A 183 -2.35 14.88 -11.65
N MET A 184 -3.34 15.66 -12.01
CA MET A 184 -3.21 16.87 -12.83
C MET A 184 -3.65 18.14 -12.07
N GLY A 185 -4.05 17.98 -10.82
CA GLY A 185 -4.49 19.04 -9.93
C GLY A 185 -5.71 18.65 -9.12
N HIS A 186 -6.08 19.51 -8.20
CA HIS A 186 -7.28 19.38 -7.37
C HIS A 186 -8.48 19.90 -8.16
N HIS A 187 -9.53 19.09 -8.27
CA HIS A 187 -10.85 19.50 -8.77
C HIS A 187 -11.75 19.93 -7.60
N GLY A 188 -11.76 19.15 -6.54
CA GLY A 188 -12.29 19.55 -5.25
C GLY A 188 -11.36 20.56 -4.55
N GLY A 189 -11.87 21.25 -3.55
CA GLY A 189 -11.08 22.14 -2.69
C GLY A 189 -10.16 21.33 -1.77
N TRP A 190 -8.87 21.33 -2.04
CA TRP A 190 -7.86 20.63 -1.26
C TRP A 190 -8.00 20.94 0.24
N HIS A 191 -8.19 19.89 1.06
CA HIS A 191 -8.46 19.95 2.51
C HIS A 191 -9.67 20.80 2.93
N ARG A 192 -10.59 21.10 2.02
CA ARG A 192 -11.78 21.91 2.30
C ARG A 192 -13.08 21.28 1.82
N GLU A 193 -13.02 20.42 0.81
CA GLU A 193 -14.16 19.76 0.21
C GLU A 193 -13.99 18.23 0.31
N ALA A 194 -15.01 17.57 0.84
CA ALA A 194 -15.09 16.11 0.86
C ALA A 194 -15.58 15.57 -0.51
N THR A 195 -15.48 14.28 -0.67
CA THR A 195 -15.98 13.56 -1.84
C THR A 195 -17.14 12.66 -1.47
N ARG A 196 -18.26 12.77 -2.20
CA ARG A 196 -19.35 11.80 -2.24
C ARG A 196 -19.18 10.93 -3.48
N GLY A 197 -19.04 9.60 -3.28
CA GLY A 197 -18.99 8.66 -4.40
C GLY A 197 -20.38 8.37 -4.97
N VAL A 198 -20.49 8.49 -6.29
CA VAL A 198 -21.70 8.16 -7.04
C VAL A 198 -21.39 6.98 -7.95
N VAL A 199 -22.13 5.88 -7.80
CA VAL A 199 -21.94 4.68 -8.61
C VAL A 199 -22.33 4.95 -10.06
N VAL A 200 -21.47 4.57 -11.01
CA VAL A 200 -21.78 4.62 -12.43
C VAL A 200 -22.83 3.55 -12.75
N SER A 201 -24.03 3.97 -13.16
CA SER A 201 -25.20 3.08 -13.31
C SER A 201 -24.96 1.87 -14.22
N ASP A 202 -24.25 2.06 -15.33
CA ASP A 202 -23.95 0.99 -16.28
C ASP A 202 -23.00 -0.07 -15.71
N ASN A 203 -22.21 0.28 -14.70
CA ASN A 203 -21.20 -0.57 -14.10
C ASN A 203 -21.59 -1.05 -12.67
N LYS A 204 -22.83 -0.78 -12.20
CA LYS A 204 -23.28 -1.10 -10.84
C LYS A 204 -23.20 -2.58 -10.45
N LYS A 205 -23.14 -3.49 -11.44
CA LYS A 205 -22.99 -4.93 -11.22
C LYS A 205 -21.54 -5.40 -11.13
N HIS A 206 -20.56 -4.48 -11.23
CA HIS A 206 -19.15 -4.86 -11.16
C HIS A 206 -18.83 -5.48 -9.79
N PRO A 207 -18.05 -6.58 -9.72
CA PRO A 207 -17.77 -7.29 -8.46
C PRO A 207 -17.22 -6.40 -7.34
N ILE A 208 -16.40 -5.41 -7.66
CA ILE A 208 -15.86 -4.45 -6.68
C ILE A 208 -16.97 -3.69 -5.94
N LEU A 209 -18.16 -3.54 -6.53
CA LEU A 209 -19.27 -2.76 -5.98
C LEU A 209 -20.27 -3.61 -5.17
N ILE A 210 -20.04 -4.90 -5.04
CA ILE A 210 -20.94 -5.79 -4.25
C ILE A 210 -20.94 -5.36 -2.78
N GLY A 211 -22.11 -5.03 -2.23
CA GLY A 211 -22.30 -4.59 -0.84
C GLY A 211 -21.71 -3.21 -0.54
N VAL A 212 -21.29 -2.45 -1.57
CA VAL A 212 -20.77 -1.10 -1.40
C VAL A 212 -21.93 -0.10 -1.36
N GLU A 213 -22.01 0.59 -0.24
CA GLU A 213 -23.01 1.63 0.01
C GLU A 213 -22.30 2.88 0.55
N ASP A 214 -22.92 4.05 0.41
CA ASP A 214 -22.53 5.32 1.04
C ASP A 214 -21.02 5.61 0.98
N ILE A 215 -20.48 5.78 -0.21
CA ILE A 215 -19.07 6.15 -0.38
C ILE A 215 -18.89 7.62 -0.04
N TRP A 216 -18.11 7.88 1.00
CA TRP A 216 -17.78 9.24 1.43
C TRP A 216 -16.37 9.28 2.02
N GLY A 217 -15.68 10.41 1.90
CA GLY A 217 -14.39 10.65 2.55
C GLY A 217 -13.93 12.09 2.42
N THR A 218 -12.97 12.46 3.28
CA THR A 218 -12.39 13.80 3.34
C THR A 218 -11.37 14.09 2.23
N SER A 219 -11.01 13.09 1.44
CA SER A 219 -10.20 13.30 0.24
C SER A 219 -10.97 14.14 -0.78
N ASP A 220 -10.35 15.20 -1.26
CA ASP A 220 -10.90 15.97 -2.37
C ASP A 220 -10.81 15.21 -3.69
N VAL A 221 -11.67 15.56 -4.63
CA VAL A 221 -11.67 14.97 -5.98
C VAL A 221 -10.41 15.43 -6.75
N TYR A 222 -9.63 14.48 -7.25
CA TYR A 222 -8.52 14.77 -8.17
C TYR A 222 -9.00 14.94 -9.59
N ARG A 223 -8.43 15.90 -10.29
CA ARG A 223 -8.47 15.93 -11.74
C ARG A 223 -7.38 15.01 -12.27
N CYS A 224 -7.77 13.87 -12.86
CA CYS A 224 -6.85 12.87 -13.43
C CYS A 224 -6.91 12.84 -14.95
N HIS A 225 -7.87 13.54 -15.56
CA HIS A 225 -8.16 13.57 -16.98
C HIS A 225 -8.55 14.99 -17.41
N ASN A 226 -8.36 15.33 -18.68
CA ASN A 226 -8.80 16.57 -19.33
C ASN A 226 -8.90 16.33 -20.85
N ASP A 227 -9.25 17.35 -21.63
CA ASP A 227 -9.42 17.26 -23.10
C ASP A 227 -8.16 16.74 -23.81
N LYS A 228 -6.97 17.13 -23.35
CA LYS A 228 -5.70 16.65 -23.92
C LYS A 228 -5.35 15.24 -23.46
N ASN A 229 -5.86 14.83 -22.33
CA ASN A 229 -5.66 13.53 -21.72
C ASN A 229 -7.01 12.98 -21.22
N PRO A 230 -7.90 12.57 -22.13
CA PRO A 230 -9.24 12.10 -21.77
C PRO A 230 -9.20 10.80 -20.98
N PHE A 231 -10.32 10.44 -20.35
CA PHE A 231 -10.48 9.15 -19.70
C PHE A 231 -10.19 8.02 -20.70
N PRO A 232 -9.24 7.10 -20.42
CA PRO A 232 -8.84 6.10 -21.40
C PRO A 232 -9.99 5.13 -21.73
N LYS A 233 -10.11 4.76 -23.00
CA LYS A 233 -11.16 3.83 -23.47
C LYS A 233 -11.03 2.42 -22.91
N ASP A 234 -9.83 2.03 -22.47
CA ASP A 234 -9.52 0.75 -21.82
C ASP A 234 -9.68 0.78 -20.29
N CYS A 235 -10.21 1.88 -19.76
CA CYS A 235 -10.62 2.01 -18.36
C CYS A 235 -12.14 1.91 -18.22
N MET A 236 -12.59 1.28 -17.13
CA MET A 236 -13.99 1.22 -16.74
C MET A 236 -14.18 2.04 -15.45
N SER A 237 -14.87 3.18 -15.52
CA SER A 237 -15.20 3.98 -14.35
C SER A 237 -16.27 3.27 -13.52
N LEU A 238 -16.02 3.13 -12.22
CA LEU A 238 -16.96 2.52 -11.27
C LEU A 238 -17.66 3.57 -10.42
N ILE A 239 -16.91 4.60 -10.00
CA ILE A 239 -17.40 5.67 -9.13
C ILE A 239 -17.00 7.02 -9.71
N LEU A 240 -17.96 7.91 -9.76
CA LEU A 240 -17.72 9.35 -9.92
C LEU A 240 -17.70 10.00 -8.53
N GLY A 241 -16.73 10.87 -8.29
CA GLY A 241 -16.63 11.66 -7.06
C GLY A 241 -17.27 13.03 -7.26
N GLN A 242 -18.37 13.29 -6.53
CA GLN A 242 -18.99 14.59 -6.43
C GLN A 242 -18.33 15.37 -5.29
N PRO A 243 -17.68 16.53 -5.56
CA PRO A 243 -17.22 17.41 -4.50
C PRO A 243 -18.39 17.90 -3.65
N LEU A 244 -18.22 17.94 -2.34
CA LEU A 244 -19.16 18.57 -1.39
C LEU A 244 -18.69 19.98 -1.07
N ILE A 245 -19.59 20.84 -0.56
CA ILE A 245 -19.22 22.24 -0.26
C ILE A 245 -18.28 22.39 0.94
N ASN A 246 -18.12 21.35 1.77
CA ASN A 246 -17.21 21.30 2.92
C ASN A 246 -16.81 19.85 3.25
N LEU A 247 -16.18 19.61 4.41
CA LEU A 247 -15.69 18.30 4.84
C LEU A 247 -16.71 17.46 5.61
N GLU A 248 -17.92 17.96 5.85
CA GLU A 248 -18.94 17.22 6.61
C GLU A 248 -19.60 16.14 5.74
N LYS A 249 -19.94 15.01 6.38
CA LYS A 249 -20.53 13.88 5.67
C LYS A 249 -21.86 14.25 5.00
N ASP A 250 -22.67 15.05 5.66
CA ASP A 250 -24.00 15.44 5.18
C ASP A 250 -24.00 16.78 4.43
N ALA A 251 -22.82 17.30 4.08
CA ALA A 251 -22.70 18.49 3.28
C ALA A 251 -23.36 18.30 1.90
N PRO A 252 -24.06 19.32 1.38
CA PRO A 252 -24.64 19.25 0.05
C PRO A 252 -23.57 19.21 -1.04
N PRO A 253 -23.89 18.68 -2.22
CA PRO A 253 -23.02 18.72 -3.39
C PRO A 253 -22.64 20.15 -3.76
N ASN A 254 -21.39 20.37 -4.13
CA ASN A 254 -20.95 21.59 -4.81
C ASN A 254 -21.40 21.52 -6.26
N THR A 255 -22.52 22.16 -6.58
CA THR A 255 -23.15 22.13 -7.90
C THR A 255 -22.38 22.91 -8.98
N GLU A 256 -21.38 23.70 -8.60
CA GLU A 256 -20.49 24.38 -9.54
C GLU A 256 -19.40 23.45 -10.11
N LYS A 257 -19.30 22.23 -9.57
CA LYS A 257 -18.29 21.23 -9.94
C LYS A 257 -18.94 19.92 -10.35
N GLU A 258 -18.67 19.52 -11.58
CA GLU A 258 -19.11 18.22 -12.10
C GLU A 258 -18.46 17.05 -11.37
N PRO A 259 -19.13 15.91 -11.25
CA PRO A 259 -18.51 14.69 -10.76
C PRO A 259 -17.45 14.17 -11.71
N LEU A 260 -16.27 13.78 -11.21
CA LEU A 260 -15.19 13.19 -12.00
C LEU A 260 -14.92 11.74 -11.60
N PRO A 261 -14.37 10.88 -12.50
CA PRO A 261 -13.96 9.52 -12.14
C PRO A 261 -12.98 9.52 -10.96
N VAL A 262 -13.32 8.81 -9.88
CA VAL A 262 -12.47 8.63 -8.70
C VAL A 262 -12.11 7.19 -8.44
N ALA A 263 -12.86 6.22 -9.00
CA ALA A 263 -12.51 4.80 -8.96
C ALA A 263 -12.75 4.17 -10.33
N TRP A 264 -11.77 3.42 -10.81
CA TRP A 264 -11.85 2.71 -12.09
C TRP A 264 -10.98 1.47 -12.12
N THR A 265 -11.28 0.58 -13.05
CA THR A 265 -10.44 -0.58 -13.37
C THR A 265 -9.78 -0.41 -14.73
N LYS A 266 -8.64 -1.06 -14.89
CA LYS A 266 -7.85 -1.10 -16.11
C LYS A 266 -7.11 -2.44 -16.21
N LYS A 267 -6.76 -2.83 -17.43
CA LYS A 267 -5.82 -3.89 -17.70
C LYS A 267 -4.45 -3.30 -18.03
N TRP A 268 -3.41 -3.87 -17.45
CA TRP A 268 -2.03 -3.52 -17.73
C TRP A 268 -1.26 -4.74 -18.20
N THR A 269 -0.49 -4.58 -19.28
CA THR A 269 0.40 -5.63 -19.77
C THR A 269 1.84 -5.12 -19.74
N GLY A 270 2.70 -5.76 -18.95
CA GLY A 270 4.12 -5.44 -18.83
C GLY A 270 4.96 -6.03 -19.97
N ASN A 271 6.31 -5.96 -19.81
CA ASN A 271 7.26 -6.47 -20.82
C ASN A 271 7.17 -7.98 -21.03
N LYS A 272 6.77 -8.74 -20.02
CA LYS A 272 6.62 -10.21 -20.10
C LYS A 272 5.34 -10.66 -20.83
N GLY A 273 4.53 -9.72 -21.33
CA GLY A 273 3.27 -10.01 -22.01
C GLY A 273 2.16 -10.52 -21.08
N LEU A 274 2.36 -10.49 -19.77
CA LEU A 274 1.40 -10.92 -18.78
C LEU A 274 0.45 -9.77 -18.43
N GLU A 275 -0.87 -10.04 -18.41
CA GLU A 275 -1.91 -9.06 -18.12
C GLU A 275 -2.21 -9.01 -16.61
N SER A 276 -2.13 -7.80 -16.04
CA SER A 276 -2.50 -7.47 -14.66
C SER A 276 -3.87 -6.80 -14.64
N LYS A 277 -4.70 -7.12 -13.63
CA LYS A 277 -5.86 -6.34 -13.26
C LYS A 277 -5.42 -5.16 -12.38
N VAL A 278 -5.73 -3.94 -12.77
CA VAL A 278 -5.42 -2.72 -12.02
C VAL A 278 -6.72 -2.08 -11.56
N PHE A 279 -6.82 -1.80 -10.27
CA PHE A 279 -7.84 -0.94 -9.69
C PHE A 279 -7.18 0.33 -9.17
N HIS A 280 -7.67 1.50 -9.60
CA HIS A 280 -7.23 2.78 -9.07
C HIS A 280 -8.37 3.50 -8.39
N PHE A 281 -8.11 3.98 -7.17
CA PHE A 281 -9.07 4.72 -6.36
C PHE A 281 -8.41 5.98 -5.81
N THR A 282 -8.87 7.16 -6.25
CA THR A 282 -8.28 8.44 -5.87
C THR A 282 -8.73 8.95 -4.48
N MET A 283 -9.57 8.22 -3.77
CA MET A 283 -9.75 8.33 -2.32
C MET A 283 -8.72 7.44 -1.62
N GLY A 284 -8.48 7.66 -0.33
CA GLY A 284 -7.52 6.85 0.42
C GLY A 284 -6.77 7.59 1.53
N SER A 285 -7.22 8.81 1.92
CA SER A 285 -6.82 9.39 3.20
C SER A 285 -7.17 8.45 4.35
N ALA A 286 -6.40 8.45 5.43
CA ALA A 286 -6.70 7.59 6.57
C ALA A 286 -8.13 7.79 7.08
N VAL A 287 -8.63 9.01 7.12
CA VAL A 287 -10.01 9.32 7.52
C VAL A 287 -11.05 8.72 6.56
N ASP A 288 -10.75 8.61 5.27
CA ASP A 288 -11.70 8.02 4.32
C ASP A 288 -12.01 6.56 4.65
N PHE A 289 -11.05 5.85 5.26
CA PHE A 289 -11.23 4.46 5.66
C PHE A 289 -12.09 4.26 6.92
N GLU A 290 -12.54 5.33 7.58
CA GLU A 290 -13.63 5.25 8.57
C GLU A 290 -14.97 4.94 7.89
N ASN A 291 -15.09 5.23 6.60
CA ASN A 291 -16.25 4.88 5.79
C ASN A 291 -16.19 3.40 5.36
N GLU A 292 -17.26 2.65 5.61
CA GLU A 292 -17.33 1.23 5.28
C GLU A 292 -17.26 0.98 3.77
N GLY A 293 -17.96 1.77 2.97
CA GLY A 293 -17.98 1.64 1.51
C GLY A 293 -16.58 1.75 0.91
N VAL A 294 -15.74 2.68 1.42
CA VAL A 294 -14.35 2.85 0.98
C VAL A 294 -13.50 1.60 1.34
N ARG A 295 -13.65 1.08 2.57
CA ARG A 295 -12.96 -0.16 2.98
C ARG A 295 -13.41 -1.35 2.14
N ARG A 296 -14.73 -1.52 1.97
CA ARG A 296 -15.33 -2.63 1.22
C ARG A 296 -14.88 -2.65 -0.23
N MET A 297 -14.89 -1.51 -0.91
CA MET A 297 -14.36 -1.40 -2.28
C MET A 297 -12.90 -1.85 -2.36
N THR A 298 -12.07 -1.45 -1.40
CA THR A 298 -10.64 -1.81 -1.39
C THR A 298 -10.45 -3.31 -1.17
N VAL A 299 -11.21 -3.92 -0.26
CA VAL A 299 -11.18 -5.38 -0.03
C VAL A 299 -11.71 -6.14 -1.25
N ASN A 300 -12.84 -5.72 -1.81
CA ASN A 300 -13.41 -6.34 -3.00
C ASN A 300 -12.46 -6.24 -4.20
N ALA A 301 -11.69 -5.14 -4.32
CA ALA A 301 -10.69 -4.97 -5.37
C ALA A 301 -9.56 -6.00 -5.25
N VAL A 302 -9.17 -6.40 -4.04
CA VAL A 302 -8.21 -7.50 -3.83
C VAL A 302 -8.77 -8.81 -4.36
N TYR A 303 -10.01 -9.17 -3.98
CA TYR A 303 -10.67 -10.38 -4.48
C TYR A 303 -10.81 -10.37 -6.00
N TRP A 304 -11.33 -9.26 -6.56
CA TRP A 304 -11.47 -9.11 -8.01
C TRP A 304 -10.13 -9.23 -8.73
N GLY A 305 -9.10 -8.58 -8.20
CA GLY A 305 -7.74 -8.65 -8.74
C GLY A 305 -7.25 -10.10 -8.82
N LEU A 306 -7.43 -10.85 -7.76
CA LEU A 306 -7.00 -12.25 -7.63
C LEU A 306 -7.88 -13.25 -8.41
N GLY A 307 -8.95 -12.81 -9.09
CA GLY A 307 -9.89 -13.72 -9.78
C GLY A 307 -10.78 -14.50 -8.81
N MET A 308 -10.99 -13.94 -7.62
CA MET A 308 -11.79 -14.56 -6.54
C MET A 308 -13.16 -13.87 -6.39
N GLU A 309 -13.75 -13.42 -7.48
CA GLU A 309 -15.02 -12.66 -7.49
C GLU A 309 -16.18 -13.44 -6.83
N LYS A 310 -16.15 -14.76 -6.89
CA LYS A 310 -17.17 -15.65 -6.28
C LYS A 310 -17.14 -15.62 -4.74
N GLU A 311 -16.01 -15.20 -4.16
CA GLU A 311 -15.85 -15.08 -2.71
C GLU A 311 -16.31 -13.73 -2.17
N ILE A 312 -16.64 -12.76 -3.05
CA ILE A 312 -17.16 -11.47 -2.63
C ILE A 312 -18.61 -11.62 -2.21
N LYS A 313 -18.88 -11.35 -0.93
CA LYS A 313 -20.24 -11.36 -0.37
C LYS A 313 -20.57 -9.97 0.18
N PRO A 314 -21.82 -9.51 0.02
CA PRO A 314 -22.22 -8.17 0.46
C PRO A 314 -22.11 -7.98 1.98
N ASP A 315 -22.22 -9.04 2.75
CA ASP A 315 -22.19 -9.08 4.21
C ASP A 315 -20.83 -9.48 4.81
N SER A 316 -19.82 -9.76 3.96
CA SER A 316 -18.46 -10.02 4.47
C SER A 316 -17.97 -8.86 5.32
N SER A 317 -17.42 -9.17 6.50
CA SER A 317 -16.96 -8.14 7.43
C SER A 317 -15.77 -7.36 6.88
N VAL A 318 -15.89 -6.04 6.90
CA VAL A 318 -14.79 -5.10 6.70
C VAL A 318 -14.64 -4.18 7.92
N ALA A 319 -15.12 -4.63 9.08
CA ALA A 319 -15.06 -3.90 10.33
C ALA A 319 -13.59 -3.60 10.71
N ILE A 320 -13.36 -2.42 11.23
CA ILE A 320 -12.05 -2.02 11.74
C ILE A 320 -11.70 -2.86 12.96
N ILE A 321 -10.46 -3.32 13.03
CA ILE A 321 -9.96 -4.17 14.12
C ILE A 321 -9.03 -3.34 15.01
N GLY A 322 -9.37 -3.28 16.28
CA GLY A 322 -8.65 -2.49 17.28
C GLY A 322 -8.98 -1.00 17.20
N ASP A 323 -8.18 -0.20 17.89
CA ASP A 323 -8.34 1.25 17.93
C ASP A 323 -7.85 1.87 16.63
N TYR A 324 -8.72 2.61 15.96
CA TYR A 324 -8.39 3.35 14.75
C TYR A 324 -8.86 4.80 14.90
N LYS A 325 -7.92 5.68 15.15
CA LYS A 325 -8.14 7.12 15.30
C LYS A 325 -7.28 7.85 14.29
N PRO A 326 -7.71 7.92 13.03
CA PRO A 326 -6.91 8.50 11.98
C PRO A 326 -6.73 9.99 12.15
N LEU A 327 -5.52 10.46 11.97
CA LEU A 327 -5.20 11.86 11.90
C LEU A 327 -5.64 12.44 10.55
N LYS A 328 -6.02 13.72 10.56
CA LYS A 328 -6.37 14.45 9.33
C LYS A 328 -5.17 14.51 8.37
N ALA A 329 -5.45 14.57 7.09
CA ALA A 329 -4.46 14.82 6.06
C ALA A 329 -3.81 16.21 6.23
N GLY A 330 -2.59 16.36 5.74
CA GLY A 330 -1.88 17.65 5.68
C GLY A 330 -0.43 17.60 6.15
N PHE A 331 0.24 18.76 6.04
CA PHE A 331 1.66 18.93 6.31
C PHE A 331 1.97 19.73 7.58
N ASN A 332 0.97 20.19 8.31
CA ASN A 332 1.20 20.82 9.61
C ASN A 332 1.37 19.73 10.69
N TYR A 333 2.52 19.05 10.60
CA TYR A 333 2.81 17.85 11.39
C TYR A 333 2.76 18.08 12.89
N GLU A 334 3.26 19.21 13.37
CA GLU A 334 3.23 19.57 14.79
C GLU A 334 1.80 19.70 15.31
N LYS A 335 0.96 20.50 14.61
CA LYS A 335 -0.45 20.67 14.96
C LYS A 335 -1.24 19.36 14.89
N LEU A 336 -0.87 18.48 13.96
CA LEU A 336 -1.50 17.18 13.76
C LEU A 336 -0.96 16.10 14.74
N GLY A 337 0.07 16.40 15.52
CA GLY A 337 0.71 15.42 16.41
C GLY A 337 1.49 14.32 15.68
N VAL A 338 1.85 14.56 14.41
CA VAL A 338 2.57 13.62 13.55
C VAL A 338 4.07 13.70 13.84
N LYS A 339 4.68 12.55 14.10
CA LYS A 339 6.11 12.43 14.37
C LYS A 339 6.64 11.05 14.01
N PRO A 340 7.95 10.89 13.80
CA PRO A 340 8.56 9.59 13.56
C PRO A 340 8.22 8.58 14.67
N ARG A 341 7.98 7.32 14.28
CA ARG A 341 7.66 6.20 15.17
C ARG A 341 8.34 4.92 14.70
N LYS A 342 8.66 4.05 15.62
CA LYS A 342 9.08 2.67 15.28
C LYS A 342 7.95 1.97 14.52
N VAL A 343 8.31 1.04 13.64
CA VAL A 343 7.35 0.27 12.84
C VAL A 343 6.30 -0.43 13.73
N ASP A 344 6.72 -1.01 14.85
CA ASP A 344 5.83 -1.72 15.80
C ASP A 344 4.74 -0.84 16.43
N TYR A 345 4.90 0.48 16.40
CA TYR A 345 3.85 1.41 16.86
C TYR A 345 2.55 1.27 16.04
N TYR A 346 2.66 0.85 14.79
CA TYR A 346 1.53 0.74 13.86
C TYR A 346 0.92 -0.68 13.79
N LYS A 347 1.40 -1.60 14.65
CA LYS A 347 0.95 -2.98 14.69
C LYS A 347 -0.50 -3.16 15.14
#